data_2084e5982e5c32aad5897668397cb63f
#
_entry.id   2084e5982e5c32aad5897668397cb63f
#
_cell.length_a   1.000
_cell.length_b   1.000
_cell.length_c   1.000
_cell.angle_alpha   90.00
_cell.angle_beta   90.00
_cell.angle_gamma   90.00
#
_symmetry.space_group_name_H-M   'P 1'
#
loop_
_entity.id
_entity.type
_entity.pdbx_description
1 polymer ?
#
loop_
_entity_poly.entity_id
_entity_poly.type
_entity_poly.pdbx_seq_one_letter_code
_entity_poly.pdbx_strand_id
1 'polypeptide(L)'
;MLKRVSPVTPEGAMVRIGDAKAPAPFVSGLEYGAPARGVWNIVHVGMLIPGAHEIYVCAGNCLRGVVLTAAEMGAQRRFSTITIKENNVLDGDMERLLIDGVTDILTRLPSLPPAVLVYTSCIHHFLGCDLTLCYRELRSRFPGVDFTDCYMNPILRKSGLTPDQLMRKQLYSLLKPRAQDAGVNILGNCFETDETSELVK
;
A
#
# COMPACT_ATOMS: atom_id res chain seq x y z
N MET A 1 15.30 24.10 7.71
CA MET A 1 15.51 25.18 8.71
C MET A 1 14.32 25.18 9.65
N LEU A 2 14.47 24.79 10.90
CA LEU A 2 13.41 24.82 11.90
C LEU A 2 13.14 26.28 12.27
N LYS A 3 11.91 26.74 12.08
CA LYS A 3 11.50 28.06 12.57
C LYS A 3 11.40 28.02 14.08
N ARG A 4 12.04 28.98 14.73
CA ARG A 4 11.89 29.19 16.17
C ARG A 4 10.43 29.56 16.44
N VAL A 5 9.73 28.76 17.22
CA VAL A 5 8.35 29.03 17.62
C VAL A 5 8.43 30.02 18.77
N SER A 6 7.73 31.15 18.65
CA SER A 6 7.57 32.10 19.77
C SER A 6 6.82 31.43 20.92
N PRO A 7 7.10 31.77 22.18
CA PRO A 7 6.32 31.23 23.30
C PRO A 7 4.84 31.48 23.06
N VAL A 8 4.03 30.44 23.16
CA VAL A 8 2.59 30.53 23.00
C VAL A 8 2.01 31.01 24.36
N THR A 9 1.34 32.15 24.37
CA THR A 9 0.56 32.58 25.50
C THR A 9 -0.85 31.98 25.44
N PRO A 10 -1.55 31.79 26.60
CA PRO A 10 -2.91 31.28 26.59
C PRO A 10 -3.85 32.11 25.70
N GLU A 11 -3.71 33.43 25.70
CA GLU A 11 -4.51 34.36 24.89
C GLU A 11 -4.19 34.19 23.39
N GLY A 12 -2.93 33.98 23.03
CA GLY A 12 -2.49 33.73 21.66
C GLY A 12 -2.89 32.37 21.11
N ALA A 13 -3.24 31.43 22.00
CA ALA A 13 -3.71 30.09 21.62
C ALA A 13 -5.25 30.03 21.48
N MET A 14 -5.99 31.06 21.89
CA MET A 14 -7.44 31.10 21.77
C MET A 14 -7.86 31.68 20.42
N VAL A 15 -8.73 30.94 19.71
CA VAL A 15 -9.35 31.37 18.45
C VAL A 15 -10.86 31.28 18.60
N ARG A 16 -11.58 32.31 18.14
CA ARG A 16 -13.04 32.23 18.09
C ARG A 16 -13.44 31.15 17.10
N ILE A 17 -14.47 30.37 17.41
CA ILE A 17 -14.94 29.25 16.57
C ILE A 17 -15.27 29.74 15.14
N GLY A 18 -15.85 30.95 14.99
CA GLY A 18 -16.15 31.54 13.68
C GLY A 18 -14.92 31.92 12.85
N ASP A 19 -13.77 32.14 13.51
CA ASP A 19 -12.50 32.51 12.87
C ASP A 19 -11.55 31.32 12.71
N ALA A 20 -11.93 30.16 13.27
CA ALA A 20 -11.14 28.95 13.21
C ALA A 20 -11.08 28.44 11.77
N LYS A 21 -9.90 28.53 11.15
CA LYS A 21 -9.59 27.91 9.87
C LYS A 21 -8.77 26.67 10.17
N ALA A 22 -9.21 25.52 9.63
CA ALA A 22 -8.35 24.33 9.65
C ALA A 22 -7.04 24.67 8.93
N PRO A 23 -5.89 24.68 9.61
CA PRO A 23 -4.62 24.89 8.95
C PRO A 23 -4.38 23.74 7.96
N ALA A 24 -3.83 24.06 6.81
CA ALA A 24 -3.31 23.02 5.93
C ALA A 24 -2.30 22.19 6.74
N PRO A 25 -2.47 20.86 6.83
CA PRO A 25 -1.67 20.02 7.73
C PRO A 25 -0.16 20.09 7.43
N PHE A 26 0.20 20.45 6.19
CA PHE A 26 1.59 20.59 5.78
C PHE A 26 1.78 21.79 4.84
N VAL A 27 2.66 22.71 5.21
CA VAL A 27 3.01 23.88 4.39
C VAL A 27 3.94 23.50 3.23
N SER A 28 4.55 22.32 3.26
CA SER A 28 5.64 21.90 2.37
C SER A 28 5.24 20.98 1.21
N GLY A 29 3.98 20.89 0.85
CA GLY A 29 3.54 20.08 -0.30
C GLY A 29 3.36 18.59 -0.03
N LEU A 30 3.27 18.19 1.24
CA LEU A 30 2.82 16.85 1.65
C LEU A 30 1.32 16.88 1.94
N GLU A 31 0.63 15.82 1.56
CA GLU A 31 -0.77 15.60 1.89
C GLU A 31 -0.96 14.28 2.62
N TYR A 32 -1.92 14.26 3.54
CA TYR A 32 -2.37 13.03 4.16
C TYR A 32 -3.57 12.48 3.37
N GLY A 33 -3.47 11.22 2.95
CA GLY A 33 -4.55 10.49 2.30
C GLY A 33 -4.83 9.17 3.02
N ALA A 34 -6.11 8.88 3.27
CA ALA A 34 -6.49 7.61 3.87
C ALA A 34 -6.30 6.46 2.86
N PRO A 35 -5.42 5.47 3.11
CA PRO A 35 -5.06 4.46 2.12
C PRO A 35 -6.19 3.50 1.74
N ALA A 36 -7.29 3.49 2.49
CA ALA A 36 -8.42 2.60 2.28
C ALA A 36 -9.69 3.28 1.75
N ARG A 37 -9.63 4.55 1.32
CA ARG A 37 -10.83 5.29 0.88
C ARG A 37 -10.59 6.15 -0.35
N GLY A 38 -11.64 6.28 -1.17
CA GLY A 38 -11.61 7.09 -2.40
C GLY A 38 -10.67 6.51 -3.44
N VAL A 39 -9.92 7.39 -4.10
CA VAL A 39 -8.90 7.02 -5.11
C VAL A 39 -7.73 6.22 -4.54
N TRP A 40 -7.69 6.06 -3.24
CA TRP A 40 -6.66 5.36 -2.48
C TRP A 40 -7.04 3.94 -2.11
N ASN A 41 -8.12 3.43 -2.66
CA ASN A 41 -8.64 2.13 -2.29
C ASN A 41 -7.79 0.98 -2.84
N ILE A 42 -6.56 0.89 -2.34
CA ILE A 42 -5.57 -0.09 -2.75
C ILE A 42 -6.03 -1.53 -2.48
N VAL A 43 -6.82 -1.76 -1.43
CA VAL A 43 -7.36 -3.08 -1.12
C VAL A 43 -8.32 -3.54 -2.22
N HIS A 44 -9.28 -2.69 -2.62
CA HIS A 44 -10.20 -3.04 -3.69
C HIS A 44 -9.48 -3.31 -5.00
N VAL A 45 -8.59 -2.42 -5.38
CA VAL A 45 -7.88 -2.52 -6.68
C VAL A 45 -6.99 -3.76 -6.73
N GLY A 46 -6.28 -4.06 -5.65
CA GLY A 46 -5.43 -5.25 -5.59
C GLY A 46 -6.23 -6.55 -5.58
N MET A 47 -7.40 -6.56 -4.91
CA MET A 47 -8.28 -7.73 -4.88
C MET A 47 -8.94 -8.05 -6.22
N LEU A 48 -9.00 -7.10 -7.17
CA LEU A 48 -9.42 -7.35 -8.55
C LEU A 48 -8.44 -8.23 -9.35
N ILE A 49 -7.20 -8.38 -8.88
CA ILE A 49 -6.20 -9.24 -9.53
C ILE A 49 -6.52 -10.69 -9.17
N PRO A 50 -6.90 -11.54 -10.15
CA PRO A 50 -7.31 -12.91 -9.87
C PRO A 50 -6.18 -13.71 -9.19
N GLY A 51 -6.50 -14.34 -8.06
CA GLY A 51 -5.56 -15.20 -7.34
C GLY A 51 -4.44 -14.48 -6.58
N ALA A 52 -4.31 -13.16 -6.71
CA ALA A 52 -3.30 -12.42 -5.97
C ALA A 52 -3.57 -12.42 -4.46
N HIS A 53 -2.49 -12.37 -3.67
CA HIS A 53 -2.53 -12.23 -2.22
C HIS A 53 -1.93 -10.89 -1.82
N GLU A 54 -2.62 -10.14 -0.99
CA GLU A 54 -2.14 -8.85 -0.48
C GLU A 54 -1.52 -9.01 0.91
N ILE A 55 -0.32 -8.46 1.08
CA ILE A 55 0.40 -8.44 2.37
C ILE A 55 0.72 -6.99 2.72
N TYR A 56 0.22 -6.52 3.85
CA TYR A 56 0.43 -5.17 4.36
C TYR A 56 1.45 -5.16 5.49
N VAL A 57 2.57 -4.46 5.30
CA VAL A 57 3.66 -4.34 6.27
C VAL A 57 3.68 -2.94 6.83
N CYS A 58 3.07 -2.72 8.00
CA CYS A 58 2.96 -1.38 8.57
C CYS A 58 2.64 -1.40 10.07
N ALA A 59 2.68 -0.22 10.69
CA ALA A 59 2.26 -0.06 12.08
C ALA A 59 0.77 -0.37 12.28
N GLY A 60 0.40 -0.83 13.46
CA GLY A 60 -0.95 -1.28 13.78
C GLY A 60 -2.04 -0.25 13.48
N ASN A 61 -1.78 1.05 13.71
CA ASN A 61 -2.73 2.11 13.41
C ASN A 61 -3.05 2.24 11.92
N CYS A 62 -2.05 2.02 11.05
CA CYS A 62 -2.23 2.04 9.61
C CYS A 62 -2.99 0.81 9.10
N LEU A 63 -2.86 -0.33 9.78
CA LEU A 63 -3.53 -1.58 9.40
C LEU A 63 -5.05 -1.52 9.55
N ARG A 64 -5.57 -0.74 10.50
CA ARG A 64 -7.00 -0.72 10.84
C ARG A 64 -7.88 -0.50 9.61
N GLY A 65 -7.58 0.51 8.80
CA GLY A 65 -8.39 0.84 7.63
C GLY A 65 -8.40 -0.27 6.58
N VAL A 66 -7.22 -0.79 6.23
CA VAL A 66 -7.09 -1.83 5.20
C VAL A 66 -7.69 -3.17 5.66
N VAL A 67 -7.54 -3.54 6.94
CA VAL A 67 -8.15 -4.75 7.51
C VAL A 67 -9.67 -4.68 7.47
N LEU A 68 -10.27 -3.54 7.86
CA LEU A 68 -11.72 -3.36 7.80
C LEU A 68 -12.23 -3.45 6.36
N THR A 69 -11.55 -2.82 5.41
CA THR A 69 -11.92 -2.89 4.00
C THR A 69 -11.84 -4.33 3.47
N ALA A 70 -10.76 -5.06 3.78
CA ALA A 70 -10.63 -6.46 3.40
C ALA A 70 -11.74 -7.35 4.00
N ALA A 71 -12.15 -7.05 5.23
CA ALA A 71 -13.25 -7.75 5.89
C ALA A 71 -14.61 -7.45 5.23
N GLU A 72 -14.88 -6.18 4.91
CA GLU A 72 -16.10 -5.76 4.21
C GLU A 72 -16.24 -6.41 2.83
N MET A 73 -15.10 -6.61 2.14
CA MET A 73 -15.06 -7.30 0.83
C MET A 73 -15.11 -8.82 0.92
N GLY A 74 -15.07 -9.41 2.11
CA GLY A 74 -14.94 -10.86 2.28
C GLY A 74 -13.60 -11.41 1.80
N ALA A 75 -12.55 -10.58 1.74
CA ALA A 75 -11.25 -10.89 1.10
C ALA A 75 -10.22 -11.51 2.07
N GLN A 76 -10.61 -11.91 3.27
CA GLN A 76 -9.69 -12.35 4.34
C GLN A 76 -8.78 -13.50 3.91
N ARG A 77 -9.22 -14.36 3.00
CA ARG A 77 -8.41 -15.50 2.51
C ARG A 77 -7.24 -15.09 1.63
N ARG A 78 -7.27 -13.88 1.07
CA ARG A 78 -6.22 -13.34 0.18
C ARG A 78 -5.56 -12.09 0.76
N PHE A 79 -5.69 -11.91 2.08
CA PHE A 79 -5.21 -10.73 2.79
C PHE A 79 -4.43 -11.15 4.04
N SER A 80 -3.25 -10.58 4.23
CA SER A 80 -2.42 -10.80 5.40
C SER A 80 -1.73 -9.52 5.86
N THR A 81 -1.30 -9.50 7.12
CA THR A 81 -0.63 -8.34 7.70
C THR A 81 0.63 -8.73 8.45
N ILE A 82 1.64 -7.86 8.38
CA ILE A 82 2.84 -7.90 9.20
C ILE A 82 2.88 -6.59 9.97
N THR A 83 2.79 -6.67 11.30
CA THR A 83 2.76 -5.48 12.15
C THR A 83 4.17 -5.06 12.53
N ILE A 84 4.53 -3.83 12.17
CA ILE A 84 5.78 -3.19 12.62
C ILE A 84 5.57 -2.70 14.06
N LYS A 85 6.47 -3.08 14.95
CA LYS A 85 6.53 -2.62 16.34
C LYS A 85 7.70 -1.65 16.52
N GLU A 86 7.67 -0.88 17.59
CA GLU A 86 8.75 0.06 17.92
C GLU A 86 10.12 -0.61 17.98
N ASN A 87 10.20 -1.81 18.55
CA ASN A 87 11.44 -2.55 18.62
C ASN A 87 12.04 -2.84 17.24
N ASN A 88 11.22 -3.14 16.23
CA ASN A 88 11.72 -3.37 14.88
C ASN A 88 12.39 -2.12 14.28
N VAL A 89 11.88 -0.95 14.64
CA VAL A 89 12.46 0.33 14.22
C VAL A 89 13.77 0.60 14.96
N LEU A 90 13.81 0.35 16.27
CA LEU A 90 14.98 0.58 17.12
C LEU A 90 16.12 -0.38 16.80
N ASP A 91 15.79 -1.65 16.57
CA ASP A 91 16.76 -2.70 16.28
C ASP A 91 17.24 -2.68 14.83
N GLY A 92 16.58 -1.90 13.94
CA GLY A 92 16.93 -1.79 12.53
C GLY A 92 16.74 -3.10 11.75
N ASP A 93 15.74 -3.91 12.13
CA ASP A 93 15.50 -5.23 11.55
C ASP A 93 14.33 -5.27 10.53
N MET A 94 14.04 -4.13 9.93
CA MET A 94 12.89 -3.95 9.05
C MET A 94 12.91 -4.85 7.81
N GLU A 95 14.05 -5.01 7.16
CA GLU A 95 14.22 -5.90 6.00
C GLU A 95 14.00 -7.35 6.40
N ARG A 96 14.55 -7.77 7.54
CA ARG A 96 14.36 -9.11 8.06
C ARG A 96 12.89 -9.36 8.42
N LEU A 97 12.24 -8.41 9.09
CA LEU A 97 10.82 -8.48 9.42
C LEU A 97 9.96 -8.70 8.17
N LEU A 98 10.25 -7.95 7.09
CA LEU A 98 9.52 -8.07 5.84
C LEU A 98 9.76 -9.44 5.20
N ILE A 99 11.04 -9.83 5.02
CA ILE A 99 11.41 -11.08 4.33
C ILE A 99 10.86 -12.29 5.10
N ASP A 100 11.09 -12.35 6.40
CA ASP A 100 10.70 -13.51 7.22
C ASP A 100 9.18 -13.52 7.43
N GLY A 101 8.55 -12.37 7.60
CA GLY A 101 7.09 -12.27 7.72
C GLY A 101 6.35 -12.70 6.46
N VAL A 102 6.81 -12.26 5.28
CA VAL A 102 6.23 -12.72 4.00
C VAL A 102 6.48 -14.21 3.81
N THR A 103 7.67 -14.70 4.14
CA THR A 103 8.01 -16.12 4.05
C THR A 103 7.10 -16.97 4.94
N ASP A 104 6.90 -16.56 6.21
CA ASP A 104 6.01 -17.27 7.16
C ASP A 104 4.57 -17.31 6.64
N ILE A 105 4.05 -16.18 6.14
CA ILE A 105 2.70 -16.13 5.56
C ILE A 105 2.58 -17.10 4.40
N LEU A 106 3.47 -17.06 3.42
CA LEU A 106 3.38 -17.87 2.21
C LEU A 106 3.53 -19.37 2.50
N THR A 107 4.36 -19.74 3.47
CA THR A 107 4.53 -21.15 3.88
C THR A 107 3.32 -21.73 4.61
N ARG A 108 2.47 -20.89 5.20
CA ARG A 108 1.24 -21.29 5.87
C ARG A 108 0.01 -21.32 4.97
N LEU A 109 0.09 -20.74 3.78
CA LEU A 109 -1.03 -20.78 2.84
C LEU A 109 -1.25 -22.22 2.32
N PRO A 110 -2.51 -22.62 2.08
CA PRO A 110 -2.82 -23.94 1.51
C PRO A 110 -2.21 -24.16 0.13
N SER A 111 -2.00 -23.10 -0.63
CA SER A 111 -1.31 -23.09 -1.91
C SER A 111 -0.66 -21.74 -2.14
N LEU A 112 0.46 -21.72 -2.85
CA LEU A 112 1.11 -20.46 -3.22
C LEU A 112 0.27 -19.68 -4.23
N PRO A 113 0.05 -18.38 -3.99
CA PRO A 113 -0.63 -17.51 -4.95
C PRO A 113 0.28 -17.24 -6.17
N PRO A 114 -0.28 -17.01 -7.37
CA PRO A 114 0.52 -16.66 -8.54
C PRO A 114 1.20 -15.29 -8.41
N ALA A 115 0.61 -14.39 -7.64
CA ALA A 115 1.15 -13.05 -7.41
C ALA A 115 0.92 -12.61 -5.95
N VAL A 116 1.88 -11.86 -5.42
CA VAL A 116 1.82 -11.26 -4.09
C VAL A 116 2.09 -9.76 -4.19
N LEU A 117 1.12 -8.97 -3.72
CA LEU A 117 1.26 -7.52 -3.59
C LEU A 117 1.72 -7.21 -2.18
N VAL A 118 2.96 -6.76 -2.02
CA VAL A 118 3.50 -6.39 -0.71
C VAL A 118 3.43 -4.87 -0.56
N TYR A 119 2.55 -4.42 0.32
CA TYR A 119 2.35 -3.01 0.63
C TYR A 119 3.25 -2.58 1.77
N THR A 120 4.28 -1.82 1.47
CA THR A 120 5.13 -1.16 2.47
C THR A 120 4.54 0.19 2.88
N SER A 121 4.91 0.67 4.05
CA SER A 121 4.43 1.95 4.59
C SER A 121 5.52 3.03 4.53
N CYS A 122 5.14 4.28 4.84
CA CYS A 122 6.07 5.40 4.92
C CYS A 122 7.25 5.16 5.88
N ILE A 123 7.10 4.31 6.89
CA ILE A 123 8.18 3.97 7.84
C ILE A 123 9.37 3.37 7.11
N HIS A 124 9.17 2.47 6.13
CA HIS A 124 10.25 1.89 5.35
C HIS A 124 11.05 2.95 4.59
N HIS A 125 10.37 3.97 4.04
CA HIS A 125 11.04 5.05 3.32
C HIS A 125 11.78 6.00 4.25
N PHE A 126 11.22 6.31 5.41
CA PHE A 126 11.87 7.17 6.41
C PHE A 126 13.13 6.53 7.00
N LEU A 127 13.13 5.21 7.15
CA LEU A 127 14.27 4.46 7.67
C LEU A 127 15.28 4.08 6.56
N GLY A 128 14.94 4.32 5.30
CA GLY A 128 15.82 3.98 4.17
C GLY A 128 16.00 2.48 3.97
N CYS A 129 14.95 1.68 4.23
CA CYS A 129 15.00 0.22 4.06
C CYS A 129 15.36 -0.18 2.62
N ASP A 130 16.23 -1.18 2.47
CA ASP A 130 16.59 -1.75 1.16
C ASP A 130 15.51 -2.72 0.66
N LEU A 131 14.45 -2.14 0.07
CA LEU A 131 13.37 -2.93 -0.52
C LEU A 131 13.84 -3.74 -1.73
N THR A 132 14.88 -3.30 -2.44
CA THR A 132 15.45 -4.04 -3.57
C THR A 132 16.03 -5.36 -3.10
N LEU A 133 16.76 -5.35 -1.99
CA LEU A 133 17.26 -6.54 -1.32
C LEU A 133 16.10 -7.46 -0.91
N CYS A 134 15.07 -6.90 -0.27
CA CYS A 134 13.91 -7.67 0.18
C CYS A 134 13.25 -8.43 -0.97
N TYR A 135 12.93 -7.74 -2.06
CA TYR A 135 12.25 -8.38 -3.20
C TYR A 135 13.15 -9.37 -3.95
N ARG A 136 14.45 -9.12 -4.02
CA ARG A 136 15.41 -10.08 -4.59
C ARG A 136 15.43 -11.37 -3.80
N GLU A 137 15.46 -11.28 -2.48
CA GLU A 137 15.44 -12.43 -1.58
C GLU A 137 14.12 -13.20 -1.67
N LEU A 138 12.98 -12.51 -1.66
CA LEU A 138 11.67 -13.14 -1.79
C LEU A 138 11.49 -13.88 -3.13
N ARG A 139 11.93 -13.28 -4.23
CA ARG A 139 11.90 -13.94 -5.55
C ARG A 139 12.81 -15.16 -5.61
N SER A 140 13.93 -15.14 -4.89
CA SER A 140 14.81 -16.30 -4.76
C SER A 140 14.17 -17.44 -3.98
N ARG A 141 13.46 -17.12 -2.88
CA ARG A 141 12.77 -18.12 -2.06
C ARG A 141 11.54 -18.71 -2.74
N PHE A 142 10.84 -17.91 -3.54
CA PHE A 142 9.58 -18.28 -4.19
C PHE A 142 9.61 -17.97 -5.70
N PRO A 143 10.39 -18.72 -6.50
CA PRO A 143 10.60 -18.40 -7.92
C PRO A 143 9.33 -18.53 -8.78
N GLY A 144 8.29 -19.19 -8.29
CA GLY A 144 6.99 -19.33 -8.96
C GLY A 144 5.97 -18.24 -8.60
N VAL A 145 6.35 -17.25 -7.80
CA VAL A 145 5.46 -16.18 -7.34
C VAL A 145 5.93 -14.84 -7.90
N ASP A 146 5.03 -14.10 -8.53
CA ASP A 146 5.31 -12.73 -8.97
C ASP A 146 5.11 -11.75 -7.81
N PHE A 147 6.19 -11.15 -7.33
CA PHE A 147 6.14 -10.14 -6.27
C PHE A 147 6.05 -8.73 -6.85
N THR A 148 5.04 -8.00 -6.40
CA THR A 148 4.82 -6.60 -6.78
C THR A 148 5.09 -5.69 -5.58
N ASP A 149 5.99 -4.74 -5.80
CA ASP A 149 6.36 -3.69 -4.85
C ASP A 149 5.24 -2.63 -4.82
N CYS A 150 4.51 -2.55 -3.72
CA CYS A 150 3.39 -1.66 -3.53
C CYS A 150 3.60 -0.75 -2.32
N TYR A 151 2.92 0.38 -2.31
CA TYR A 151 3.10 1.39 -1.28
C TYR A 151 1.78 1.78 -0.63
N MET A 152 1.76 1.76 0.68
CA MET A 152 0.70 2.32 1.50
C MET A 152 1.24 3.54 2.24
N ASN A 153 1.40 4.64 1.53
CA ASN A 153 1.96 5.87 2.07
C ASN A 153 0.84 6.89 2.31
N PRO A 154 0.32 7.04 3.55
CA PRO A 154 -0.70 8.03 3.85
C PRO A 154 -0.18 9.47 3.76
N ILE A 155 1.14 9.65 3.75
CA ILE A 155 1.79 10.96 3.59
C ILE A 155 2.44 11.00 2.22
N LEU A 156 1.92 11.83 1.32
CA LEU A 156 2.38 11.94 -0.05
C LEU A 156 2.74 13.39 -0.42
N ARG A 157 3.57 13.52 -1.46
CA ARG A 157 3.74 14.79 -2.16
C ARG A 157 2.52 15.07 -3.03
N LYS A 158 2.11 16.34 -3.13
CA LYS A 158 0.99 16.80 -3.97
C LYS A 158 1.14 16.44 -5.46
N SER A 159 2.35 16.23 -5.93
CA SER A 159 2.71 16.01 -7.33
C SER A 159 3.13 14.57 -7.63
N GLY A 160 2.70 13.59 -6.85
CA GLY A 160 3.05 12.18 -7.05
C GLY A 160 1.91 11.35 -7.66
N LEU A 161 2.24 10.15 -8.09
CA LEU A 161 1.23 9.13 -8.40
C LEU A 161 0.54 8.71 -7.10
N THR A 162 -0.75 8.44 -7.15
CA THR A 162 -1.50 7.86 -6.04
C THR A 162 -1.06 6.41 -5.78
N PRO A 163 -1.24 5.83 -4.59
CA PRO A 163 -0.85 4.45 -4.30
C PRO A 163 -1.43 3.42 -5.27
N ASP A 164 -2.66 3.59 -5.71
CA ASP A 164 -3.27 2.73 -6.71
C ASP A 164 -2.62 2.89 -8.09
N GLN A 165 -2.24 4.11 -8.50
CA GLN A 165 -1.50 4.34 -9.73
C GLN A 165 -0.10 3.75 -9.68
N LEU A 166 0.59 3.85 -8.53
CA LEU A 166 1.88 3.24 -8.31
C LEU A 166 1.78 1.71 -8.39
N MET A 167 0.79 1.13 -7.73
CA MET A 167 0.54 -0.31 -7.78
C MET A 167 0.31 -0.79 -9.22
N ARG A 168 -0.54 -0.10 -10.00
CA ARG A 168 -0.75 -0.42 -11.42
C ARG A 168 0.51 -0.32 -12.24
N LYS A 169 1.31 0.72 -12.03
CA LYS A 169 2.61 0.89 -12.71
C LYS A 169 3.52 -0.29 -12.44
N GLN A 170 3.63 -0.73 -11.20
CA GLN A 170 4.43 -1.89 -10.81
C GLN A 170 3.86 -3.18 -11.41
N LEU A 171 2.55 -3.33 -11.38
CA LEU A 171 1.88 -4.49 -11.98
C LEU A 171 2.15 -4.59 -13.48
N TYR A 172 2.05 -3.47 -14.21
CA TYR A 172 2.35 -3.43 -15.65
C TYR A 172 3.81 -3.75 -15.94
N SER A 173 4.74 -3.48 -15.02
CA SER A 173 6.15 -3.85 -15.20
C SER A 173 6.42 -5.36 -15.17
N LEU A 174 5.48 -6.15 -14.64
CA LEU A 174 5.55 -7.61 -14.61
C LEU A 174 5.00 -8.27 -15.88
N LEU A 175 4.27 -7.49 -16.71
CA LEU A 175 3.69 -8.03 -17.95
C LEU A 175 4.78 -8.43 -18.93
N LYS A 176 4.66 -9.63 -19.45
CA LYS A 176 5.53 -10.16 -20.51
C LYS A 176 4.84 -10.02 -21.86
N PRO A 177 5.56 -9.65 -22.93
CA PRO A 177 5.01 -9.63 -24.26
C PRO A 177 4.39 -10.99 -24.62
N ARG A 178 3.18 -10.98 -25.17
CA ARG A 178 2.49 -12.17 -25.72
C ARG A 178 2.29 -12.00 -27.21
N ALA A 179 2.06 -13.11 -27.88
CA ALA A 179 1.64 -13.08 -29.28
C ALA A 179 0.34 -12.28 -29.41
N GLN A 180 0.22 -11.54 -30.51
CA GLN A 180 -1.00 -10.80 -30.83
C GLN A 180 -2.16 -11.79 -31.02
N ASP A 181 -3.25 -11.57 -30.32
CA ASP A 181 -4.49 -12.31 -30.44
C ASP A 181 -5.67 -11.35 -30.70
N ALA A 182 -6.88 -11.88 -30.80
CA ALA A 182 -8.09 -11.08 -30.99
C ALA A 182 -8.63 -10.48 -29.66
N GLY A 183 -7.91 -10.62 -28.57
CA GLY A 183 -8.33 -10.11 -27.26
C GLY A 183 -8.28 -8.59 -27.18
N VAL A 184 -9.18 -8.03 -26.38
CA VAL A 184 -9.23 -6.60 -26.08
C VAL A 184 -8.64 -6.38 -24.69
N ASN A 185 -7.65 -5.49 -24.60
CA ASN A 185 -7.08 -5.09 -23.30
C ASN A 185 -7.75 -3.83 -22.79
N ILE A 186 -8.34 -3.91 -21.59
CA ILE A 186 -8.92 -2.76 -20.89
C ILE A 186 -7.83 -2.21 -19.96
N LEU A 187 -7.37 -0.99 -20.21
CA LEU A 187 -6.31 -0.36 -19.43
C LEU A 187 -6.88 0.76 -18.55
N GLY A 188 -6.33 0.90 -17.36
CA GLY A 188 -6.47 2.10 -16.54
C GLY A 188 -7.63 2.13 -15.57
N ASN A 189 -8.71 1.45 -15.78
CA ASN A 189 -9.85 1.46 -14.86
C ASN A 189 -10.16 0.05 -14.37
N CYS A 190 -10.00 -0.16 -13.05
CA CYS A 190 -10.26 -1.46 -12.43
C CYS A 190 -11.66 -1.45 -11.78
N PHE A 191 -12.68 -1.03 -12.51
CA PHE A 191 -14.05 -1.31 -12.10
C PHE A 191 -14.39 -2.75 -12.47
N GLU A 192 -15.08 -3.42 -11.56
CA GLU A 192 -15.69 -4.70 -11.87
C GLU A 192 -16.58 -4.52 -13.11
N THR A 193 -16.28 -5.26 -14.16
CA THR A 193 -17.19 -5.35 -15.28
C THR A 193 -18.34 -6.22 -14.82
N ASP A 194 -19.56 -5.72 -14.94
CA ASP A 194 -20.77 -6.48 -14.68
C ASP A 194 -20.75 -7.76 -15.54
N GLU A 195 -21.03 -8.91 -14.94
CA GLU A 195 -21.09 -10.21 -15.64
C GLU A 195 -22.09 -10.21 -16.80
N THR A 196 -23.05 -9.27 -16.80
CA THR A 196 -24.00 -9.07 -17.89
C THR A 196 -23.45 -8.24 -19.04
N SER A 197 -22.26 -7.62 -18.87
CA SER A 197 -21.63 -6.79 -19.88
C SER A 197 -21.21 -7.63 -21.12
N GLU A 198 -21.46 -7.08 -22.30
CA GLU A 198 -21.00 -7.67 -23.55
C GLU A 198 -19.47 -7.77 -23.65
N LEU A 199 -18.73 -7.03 -22.81
CA LEU A 199 -17.28 -7.13 -22.72
C LEU A 199 -16.79 -8.41 -22.02
N VAL A 200 -17.67 -9.10 -21.28
CA VAL A 200 -17.35 -10.34 -20.56
C VAL A 200 -17.74 -11.57 -21.40
N LYS A 201 -18.61 -11.40 -22.39
CA LYS A 201 -19.05 -12.45 -23.32
C LYS A 201 -18.08 -12.55 -24.49
#